data_a25bf2b7d00da7d550d16d261ac87743
#
_entry.id   a25bf2b7d00da7d550d16d261ac87743
#
_cell.length_a   1.000
_cell.length_b   1.000
_cell.length_c   1.000
_cell.angle_alpha   90.00
_cell.angle_beta   90.00
_cell.angle_gamma   90.00
#
_symmetry.space_group_name_H-M   'P 1'
#
loop_
_entity.id
_entity.type
_entity.pdbx_description
1 polymer ?
#
loop_
_entity_poly.entity_id
_entity_poly.type
_entity_poly.pdbx_seq_one_letter_code
_entity_poly.pdbx_strand_id
1 'polypeptide(L)'
;MSAINPEELLLAYRLGIFPMAESRHSKDVLWVRPHERGILPLDKFHVPRRLARVVRSNRFEVTADAAFEDVIRACAESQPDRRETWINDSIIDVFIALHRRGFAHSVETWQEGKLVGGLYGLSLGAAFFAESKFSRVTDASKVALVHLAARLKAGSYALLDAQFPNPHLDQFGAVTVTEERFQYMLSQALARNGDFYAFGRAALSAVSAREPLRDTSKGRVGATVLDVIGPS
;
A
#
# COMPACT_ATOMS: atom_id res chain seq x y z
N MET A 1 9.41 -26.79 6.71
CA MET A 1 9.47 -25.32 6.54
C MET A 1 9.13 -24.72 7.87
N SER A 2 9.98 -23.87 8.43
CA SER A 2 9.60 -23.08 9.61
C SER A 2 8.64 -22.00 9.14
N ALA A 3 7.36 -22.13 9.45
CA ALA A 3 6.38 -21.10 9.14
C ALA A 3 6.71 -19.86 9.98
N ILE A 4 6.66 -18.68 9.35
CA ILE A 4 6.81 -17.40 10.08
C ILE A 4 5.60 -17.27 11.02
N ASN A 5 5.87 -17.05 12.31
CA ASN A 5 4.80 -16.81 13.28
C ASN A 5 4.23 -15.39 13.07
N PRO A 6 2.90 -15.23 12.91
CA PRO A 6 2.29 -13.91 12.76
C PRO A 6 2.60 -12.92 13.90
N GLU A 7 2.66 -13.39 15.16
CA GLU A 7 2.98 -12.52 16.30
C GLU A 7 4.44 -12.05 16.28
N GLU A 8 5.37 -12.94 15.92
CA GLU A 8 6.79 -12.57 15.74
C GLU A 8 6.95 -11.57 14.62
N LEU A 9 6.21 -11.72 13.51
CA LEU A 9 6.21 -10.78 12.41
C LEU A 9 5.69 -9.40 12.85
N LEU A 10 4.56 -9.35 13.56
CA LEU A 10 4.02 -8.09 14.09
C LEU A 10 5.01 -7.42 15.05
N LEU A 11 5.69 -8.21 15.90
CA LEU A 11 6.72 -7.68 16.79
C LEU A 11 7.92 -7.11 16.02
N ALA A 12 8.38 -7.81 14.97
CA ALA A 12 9.46 -7.34 14.13
C ALA A 12 9.13 -5.97 13.47
N TYR A 13 7.91 -5.82 12.91
CA TYR A 13 7.49 -4.54 12.34
C TYR A 13 7.40 -3.41 13.37
N ARG A 14 6.99 -3.71 14.62
CA ARG A 14 7.04 -2.73 15.72
C ARG A 14 8.46 -2.25 16.02
N LEU A 15 9.46 -3.08 15.76
CA LEU A 15 10.88 -2.76 15.91
C LEU A 15 11.51 -2.18 14.63
N GLY A 16 10.72 -1.96 13.57
CA GLY A 16 11.21 -1.46 12.28
C GLY A 16 11.95 -2.51 11.45
N ILE A 17 11.74 -3.79 11.74
CA ILE A 17 12.36 -4.93 11.05
C ILE A 17 11.32 -5.60 10.17
N PHE A 18 11.73 -6.05 8.97
CA PHE A 18 10.84 -6.76 8.05
C PHE A 18 11.52 -7.98 7.42
N PRO A 19 10.75 -8.97 6.95
CA PRO A 19 11.29 -10.20 6.39
C PRO A 19 11.62 -10.06 4.91
N MET A 20 12.70 -10.68 4.47
CA MET A 20 13.03 -10.88 3.05
C MET A 20 13.60 -12.28 2.84
N ALA A 21 13.13 -12.98 1.81
CA ALA A 21 13.78 -14.19 1.35
C ALA A 21 14.84 -13.85 0.28
N GLU A 22 15.90 -14.66 0.16
CA GLU A 22 16.91 -14.47 -0.89
C GLU A 22 16.33 -14.74 -2.29
N SER A 23 15.36 -15.66 -2.38
CA SER A 23 14.66 -15.99 -3.62
C SER A 23 13.27 -16.56 -3.32
N ARG A 24 12.44 -16.71 -4.36
CA ARG A 24 11.13 -17.36 -4.30
C ARG A 24 11.16 -18.74 -3.65
N HIS A 25 12.25 -19.49 -3.86
CA HIS A 25 12.41 -20.87 -3.42
C HIS A 25 13.25 -21.01 -2.15
N SER A 26 13.74 -19.92 -1.60
CA SER A 26 14.46 -19.93 -0.32
C SER A 26 13.55 -20.42 0.80
N LYS A 27 14.09 -21.29 1.64
CA LYS A 27 13.40 -21.78 2.85
C LYS A 27 13.58 -20.83 4.02
N ASP A 28 14.63 -20.04 3.99
CA ASP A 28 15.00 -19.11 5.04
C ASP A 28 14.57 -17.70 4.72
N VAL A 29 14.32 -16.92 5.76
CA VAL A 29 13.94 -15.52 5.70
C VAL A 29 14.95 -14.72 6.50
N LEU A 30 15.48 -13.68 5.89
CA LEU A 30 16.34 -12.69 6.52
C LEU A 30 15.47 -11.62 7.19
N TRP A 31 15.86 -11.22 8.39
CA TRP A 31 15.25 -10.11 9.11
C TRP A 31 16.08 -8.86 8.87
N VAL A 32 15.51 -7.89 8.17
CA VAL A 32 16.21 -6.72 7.65
C VAL A 32 15.83 -5.46 8.42
N ARG A 33 16.86 -4.71 8.83
CA ARG A 33 16.74 -3.36 9.41
C ARG A 33 17.65 -2.42 8.62
N PRO A 34 17.14 -1.62 7.68
CA PRO A 34 17.95 -0.69 6.91
C PRO A 34 18.45 0.49 7.77
N HIS A 35 19.69 0.95 7.51
CA HIS A 35 20.23 2.18 8.10
C HIS A 35 19.57 3.44 7.52
N GLU A 36 19.15 3.36 6.27
CA GLU A 36 18.39 4.41 5.58
C GLU A 36 17.02 3.88 5.20
N ARG A 37 15.98 4.61 5.57
CA ARG A 37 14.59 4.22 5.32
C ARG A 37 13.92 5.17 4.34
N GLY A 38 13.32 4.61 3.28
CA GLY A 38 12.45 5.34 2.37
C GLY A 38 11.07 5.51 2.97
N ILE A 39 10.57 6.73 3.05
CA ILE A 39 9.21 7.03 3.49
C ILE A 39 8.49 7.94 2.49
N LEU A 40 7.16 7.87 2.48
CA LEU A 40 6.29 8.76 1.73
C LEU A 40 5.53 9.66 2.71
N PRO A 41 5.95 10.94 2.91
CA PRO A 41 5.24 11.86 3.79
C PRO A 41 3.82 12.10 3.27
N LEU A 42 2.81 11.70 4.05
CA LEU A 42 1.40 11.77 3.62
C LEU A 42 0.90 13.19 3.46
N ASP A 43 1.42 14.14 4.25
CA ASP A 43 1.11 15.58 4.18
C ASP A 43 1.70 16.25 2.93
N LYS A 44 2.79 15.69 2.38
CA LYS A 44 3.50 16.19 1.20
C LYS A 44 3.43 15.23 0.01
N PHE A 45 2.50 14.25 0.06
CA PHE A 45 2.35 13.30 -1.02
C PHE A 45 1.95 14.01 -2.31
N HIS A 46 2.78 13.88 -3.34
CA HIS A 46 2.61 14.53 -4.63
C HIS A 46 2.07 13.55 -5.68
N VAL A 47 1.11 14.00 -6.49
CA VAL A 47 0.62 13.23 -7.64
C VAL A 47 0.99 13.95 -8.94
N PRO A 48 1.90 13.37 -9.77
CA PRO A 48 2.28 14.00 -11.04
C PRO A 48 1.07 14.31 -11.92
N ARG A 49 1.05 15.44 -12.59
CA ARG A 49 -0.09 15.94 -13.41
C ARG A 49 -0.62 14.90 -14.42
N ARG A 50 0.29 14.13 -15.04
CA ARG A 50 -0.10 13.05 -15.96
C ARG A 50 -0.87 11.95 -15.23
N LEU A 51 -0.38 11.51 -14.07
CA LEU A 51 -1.03 10.48 -13.27
C LEU A 51 -2.37 10.98 -12.71
N ALA A 52 -2.44 12.22 -12.26
CA ALA A 52 -3.69 12.84 -11.81
C ALA A 52 -4.79 12.80 -12.89
N ARG A 53 -4.43 12.97 -14.18
CA ARG A 53 -5.37 12.80 -15.29
C ARG A 53 -5.84 11.35 -15.43
N VAL A 54 -4.95 10.38 -15.26
CA VAL A 54 -5.32 8.95 -15.29
C VAL A 54 -6.26 8.61 -14.13
N VAL A 55 -5.99 9.11 -12.91
CA VAL A 55 -6.87 8.91 -11.75
C VAL A 55 -8.26 9.51 -12.02
N ARG A 56 -8.34 10.76 -12.51
CA ARG A 56 -9.62 11.43 -12.81
C ARG A 56 -10.42 10.77 -13.93
N SER A 57 -9.76 10.12 -14.88
CA SER A 57 -10.44 9.44 -16.00
C SER A 57 -11.17 8.16 -15.57
N ASN A 58 -10.92 7.67 -14.34
CA ASN A 58 -11.42 6.38 -13.84
C ASN A 58 -11.19 5.22 -14.82
N ARG A 59 -10.04 5.26 -15.50
CA ARG A 59 -9.62 4.18 -16.39
C ARG A 59 -9.55 2.84 -15.68
N PHE A 60 -9.23 2.87 -14.38
CA PHE A 60 -9.18 1.70 -13.52
C PHE A 60 -10.31 1.80 -12.49
N GLU A 61 -11.01 0.70 -12.27
CA GLU A 61 -11.77 0.50 -11.06
C GLU A 61 -10.79 0.17 -9.92
N VAL A 62 -11.03 0.72 -8.72
CA VAL A 62 -10.13 0.53 -7.57
C VAL A 62 -10.90 0.00 -6.39
N THR A 63 -10.43 -1.12 -5.85
CA THR A 63 -10.95 -1.75 -4.64
C THR A 63 -9.90 -1.77 -3.53
N ALA A 64 -10.29 -2.19 -2.35
CA ALA A 64 -9.37 -2.49 -1.26
C ALA A 64 -9.84 -3.77 -0.57
N ASP A 65 -8.90 -4.66 -0.30
CA ASP A 65 -9.11 -5.96 0.36
C ASP A 65 -10.11 -6.89 -0.36
N ALA A 66 -10.36 -6.65 -1.65
CA ALA A 66 -11.25 -7.47 -2.46
C ALA A 66 -10.55 -8.75 -2.99
N ALA A 67 -9.21 -8.69 -3.17
CA ALA A 67 -8.44 -9.79 -3.76
C ALA A 67 -7.00 -9.84 -3.18
N PHE A 68 -6.86 -9.78 -1.86
CA PHE A 68 -5.55 -9.73 -1.19
C PHE A 68 -4.62 -10.86 -1.61
N GLU A 69 -5.13 -12.11 -1.64
CA GLU A 69 -4.32 -13.28 -2.01
C GLU A 69 -3.83 -13.19 -3.46
N ASP A 70 -4.66 -12.73 -4.39
CA ASP A 70 -4.26 -12.55 -5.79
C ASP A 70 -3.21 -11.44 -5.92
N VAL A 71 -3.33 -10.35 -5.13
CA VAL A 71 -2.35 -9.26 -5.12
C VAL A 71 -0.99 -9.72 -4.64
N ILE A 72 -0.90 -10.40 -3.47
CA ILE A 72 0.39 -10.85 -2.94
C ILE A 72 1.04 -11.89 -3.85
N ARG A 73 0.26 -12.80 -4.43
CA ARG A 73 0.76 -13.79 -5.40
C ARG A 73 1.26 -13.11 -6.69
N ALA A 74 0.54 -12.10 -7.21
CA ALA A 74 0.98 -11.32 -8.36
C ALA A 74 2.25 -10.49 -8.06
N CYS A 75 2.42 -9.99 -6.83
CA CYS A 75 3.66 -9.35 -6.38
C CYS A 75 4.84 -10.33 -6.32
N ALA A 76 4.57 -11.61 -6.05
CA ALA A 76 5.56 -12.67 -5.97
C ALA A 76 5.92 -13.29 -7.36
N GLU A 77 5.19 -12.94 -8.43
CA GLU A 77 5.53 -13.37 -9.79
C GLU A 77 6.84 -12.72 -10.26
N SER A 78 7.63 -13.49 -11.02
CA SER A 78 8.78 -12.96 -11.75
C SER A 78 8.33 -11.96 -12.81
N GLN A 79 9.04 -10.86 -12.94
CA GLN A 79 8.78 -9.82 -13.94
C GLN A 79 9.95 -9.77 -14.94
N PRO A 80 9.78 -9.28 -16.18
CA PRO A 80 10.88 -9.18 -17.15
C PRO A 80 12.09 -8.39 -16.66
N ASP A 81 11.86 -7.38 -15.82
CA ASP A 81 12.83 -6.50 -15.19
C ASP A 81 13.26 -6.96 -13.78
N ARG A 82 12.56 -7.95 -13.22
CA ARG A 82 12.84 -8.54 -11.91
C ARG A 82 12.61 -10.05 -11.97
N ARG A 83 13.68 -10.80 -12.30
CA ARG A 83 13.64 -12.28 -12.42
C ARG A 83 13.47 -13.00 -11.09
N GLU A 84 14.01 -12.43 -10.02
CA GLU A 84 13.93 -12.96 -8.66
C GLU A 84 12.99 -12.12 -7.80
N THR A 85 12.35 -12.77 -6.85
CA THR A 85 11.51 -12.11 -5.84
C THR A 85 11.92 -12.56 -4.44
N TRP A 86 11.84 -11.63 -3.50
CA TRP A 86 12.07 -11.89 -2.08
C TRP A 86 10.82 -12.45 -1.36
N ILE A 87 9.68 -12.56 -2.07
CA ILE A 87 8.41 -13.04 -1.52
C ILE A 87 8.32 -14.54 -1.77
N ASN A 88 8.68 -15.35 -0.76
CA ASN A 88 8.53 -16.80 -0.78
C ASN A 88 7.17 -17.24 -0.23
N ASP A 89 6.90 -18.55 -0.22
CA ASP A 89 5.62 -19.09 0.25
C ASP A 89 5.37 -18.80 1.75
N SER A 90 6.41 -18.83 2.60
CA SER A 90 6.26 -18.51 4.03
C SER A 90 5.83 -17.07 4.26
N ILE A 91 6.34 -16.12 3.46
CA ILE A 91 5.93 -14.72 3.49
C ILE A 91 4.49 -14.58 3.00
N ILE A 92 4.11 -15.25 1.91
CA ILE A 92 2.72 -15.23 1.42
C ILE A 92 1.77 -15.72 2.49
N ASP A 93 2.04 -16.89 3.07
CA ASP A 93 1.15 -17.53 4.04
C ASP A 93 0.95 -16.67 5.30
N VAL A 94 2.03 -16.08 5.84
CA VAL A 94 1.92 -15.23 7.03
C VAL A 94 1.16 -13.94 6.73
N PHE A 95 1.34 -13.32 5.56
CA PHE A 95 0.58 -12.12 5.20
C PHE A 95 -0.88 -12.41 4.93
N ILE A 96 -1.23 -13.56 4.34
CA ILE A 96 -2.64 -14.00 4.22
C ILE A 96 -3.26 -14.20 5.61
N ALA A 97 -2.51 -14.82 6.55
CA ALA A 97 -2.99 -14.97 7.93
C ALA A 97 -3.20 -13.60 8.62
N LEU A 98 -2.29 -12.64 8.41
CA LEU A 98 -2.42 -11.28 8.94
C LEU A 98 -3.55 -10.50 8.28
N HIS A 99 -3.80 -10.70 6.99
CA HIS A 99 -4.95 -10.11 6.30
C HIS A 99 -6.28 -10.58 6.92
N ARG A 100 -6.44 -11.87 7.15
CA ARG A 100 -7.64 -12.44 7.81
C ARG A 100 -7.87 -11.88 9.22
N ARG A 101 -6.82 -11.38 9.85
CA ARG A 101 -6.86 -10.75 11.19
C ARG A 101 -6.99 -9.22 11.13
N GLY A 102 -7.05 -8.62 9.93
CA GLY A 102 -7.21 -7.18 9.73
C GLY A 102 -5.92 -6.36 9.92
N PHE A 103 -4.73 -6.99 9.86
CA PHE A 103 -3.44 -6.30 9.92
C PHE A 103 -2.81 -6.05 8.56
N ALA A 104 -3.10 -6.87 7.57
CA ALA A 104 -2.57 -6.68 6.23
C ALA A 104 -3.69 -6.30 5.26
N HIS A 105 -3.39 -5.35 4.37
CA HIS A 105 -4.35 -4.77 3.44
C HIS A 105 -3.80 -4.69 2.04
N SER A 106 -4.69 -4.72 1.05
CA SER A 106 -4.37 -4.52 -0.35
C SER A 106 -5.19 -3.39 -0.98
N VAL A 107 -4.65 -2.82 -2.04
CA VAL A 107 -5.37 -1.93 -2.96
C VAL A 107 -5.19 -2.48 -4.37
N GLU A 108 -6.31 -2.79 -5.02
CA GLU A 108 -6.36 -3.39 -6.34
C GLU A 108 -6.76 -2.39 -7.40
N THR A 109 -6.22 -2.55 -8.61
CA THR A 109 -6.66 -1.85 -9.81
C THR A 109 -7.13 -2.85 -10.85
N TRP A 110 -8.35 -2.62 -11.34
CA TRP A 110 -9.03 -3.48 -12.29
C TRP A 110 -9.29 -2.74 -13.60
N GLN A 111 -9.21 -3.45 -14.68
CA GLN A 111 -9.61 -2.99 -16.00
C GLN A 111 -10.40 -4.10 -16.70
N GLU A 112 -11.62 -3.81 -17.14
CA GLU A 112 -12.51 -4.80 -17.79
C GLU A 112 -12.69 -6.08 -16.96
N GLY A 113 -12.84 -5.93 -15.63
CA GLY A 113 -12.99 -7.04 -14.69
C GLY A 113 -11.72 -7.86 -14.42
N LYS A 114 -10.56 -7.47 -14.99
CA LYS A 114 -9.28 -8.15 -14.78
C LYS A 114 -8.42 -7.39 -13.79
N LEU A 115 -7.79 -8.09 -12.86
CA LEU A 115 -6.80 -7.52 -11.93
C LEU A 115 -5.51 -7.19 -12.71
N VAL A 116 -5.25 -5.88 -12.90
CA VAL A 116 -4.14 -5.40 -13.74
C VAL A 116 -3.02 -4.71 -12.95
N GLY A 117 -3.23 -4.44 -11.67
CA GLY A 117 -2.22 -3.91 -10.78
C GLY A 117 -2.71 -3.88 -9.35
N GLY A 118 -1.82 -3.60 -8.44
CA GLY A 118 -2.13 -3.50 -7.03
C GLY A 118 -0.88 -3.42 -6.18
N LEU A 119 -1.09 -3.28 -4.90
CA LEU A 119 -0.08 -3.30 -3.85
C LEU A 119 -0.68 -3.91 -2.58
N TYR A 120 0.19 -4.40 -1.70
CA TYR A 120 -0.22 -4.81 -0.36
C TYR A 120 0.75 -4.24 0.68
N GLY A 121 0.32 -4.29 1.93
CA GLY A 121 1.14 -3.86 3.05
C GLY A 121 0.53 -4.21 4.40
N LEU A 122 1.25 -3.86 5.45
CA LEU A 122 0.91 -4.10 6.83
C LEU A 122 0.50 -2.80 7.53
N SER A 123 -0.56 -2.84 8.33
CA SER A 123 -1.07 -1.73 9.14
C SER A 123 -0.87 -2.02 10.63
N LEU A 124 -0.16 -1.16 11.34
CA LEU A 124 0.03 -1.23 12.78
C LEU A 124 -0.11 0.16 13.40
N GLY A 125 -1.09 0.33 14.29
CA GLY A 125 -1.41 1.66 14.79
C GLY A 125 -1.74 2.62 13.64
N ALA A 126 -1.06 3.77 13.58
CA ALA A 126 -1.14 4.71 12.47
C ALA A 126 0.08 4.61 11.52
N ALA A 127 0.78 3.49 11.48
CA ALA A 127 1.83 3.18 10.51
C ALA A 127 1.30 2.21 9.46
N PHE A 128 1.65 2.45 8.21
CA PHE A 128 1.44 1.52 7.10
C PHE A 128 2.78 1.22 6.42
N PHE A 129 3.10 -0.07 6.30
CA PHE A 129 4.32 -0.58 5.67
C PHE A 129 3.94 -1.10 4.30
N ALA A 130 4.31 -0.37 3.24
CA ALA A 130 4.03 -0.79 1.86
C ALA A 130 5.05 -1.83 1.41
N GLU A 131 4.61 -3.08 1.29
CA GLU A 131 5.48 -4.23 1.05
C GLU A 131 5.90 -4.36 -0.41
N SER A 132 4.95 -4.58 -1.28
CA SER A 132 5.23 -4.79 -2.69
C SER A 132 4.06 -4.35 -3.57
N LYS A 133 4.34 -4.16 -4.84
CA LYS A 133 3.36 -3.80 -5.88
C LYS A 133 3.65 -4.53 -7.17
N PHE A 134 2.61 -4.76 -7.97
CA PHE A 134 2.72 -5.26 -9.33
C PHE A 134 1.93 -4.40 -10.30
N SER A 135 2.28 -4.46 -11.59
CA SER A 135 1.60 -3.69 -12.64
C SER A 135 1.66 -4.45 -13.97
N ARG A 136 0.52 -4.93 -14.45
CA ARG A 136 0.37 -5.58 -15.77
C ARG A 136 0.01 -4.56 -16.86
N VAL A 137 -0.51 -3.40 -16.45
CA VAL A 137 -0.88 -2.28 -17.33
C VAL A 137 -0.21 -1.00 -16.82
N THR A 138 0.26 -0.17 -17.74
CA THR A 138 0.92 1.11 -17.43
C THR A 138 0.07 1.95 -16.47
N ASP A 139 0.71 2.46 -15.43
CA ASP A 139 0.17 3.29 -14.36
C ASP A 139 -0.76 2.56 -13.35
N ALA A 140 -1.11 1.28 -13.53
CA ALA A 140 -2.03 0.56 -12.64
C ALA A 140 -1.55 0.56 -11.18
N SER A 141 -0.30 0.16 -10.89
CA SER A 141 0.24 0.19 -9.53
C SER A 141 0.42 1.59 -8.96
N LYS A 142 0.65 2.60 -9.83
CA LYS A 142 0.73 4.00 -9.39
C LYS A 142 -0.63 4.54 -8.98
N VAL A 143 -1.70 4.17 -9.70
CA VAL A 143 -3.08 4.48 -9.31
C VAL A 143 -3.42 3.82 -7.98
N ALA A 144 -3.05 2.55 -7.76
CA ALA A 144 -3.20 1.89 -6.47
C ALA A 144 -2.49 2.65 -5.33
N LEU A 145 -1.25 3.14 -5.56
CA LEU A 145 -0.50 3.93 -4.57
C LEU A 145 -1.18 5.27 -4.25
N VAL A 146 -1.74 5.96 -5.25
CA VAL A 146 -2.50 7.21 -5.03
C VAL A 146 -3.74 6.94 -4.16
N HIS A 147 -4.46 5.86 -4.44
CA HIS A 147 -5.61 5.45 -3.62
C HIS A 147 -5.21 5.01 -2.20
N LEU A 148 -4.07 4.31 -2.05
CA LEU A 148 -3.52 4.01 -0.74
C LEU A 148 -3.26 5.30 0.05
N ALA A 149 -2.53 6.26 -0.53
CA ALA A 149 -2.21 7.51 0.14
C ALA A 149 -3.47 8.28 0.58
N ALA A 150 -4.51 8.34 -0.26
CA ALA A 150 -5.79 8.95 0.09
C ALA A 150 -6.48 8.21 1.25
N ARG A 151 -6.49 6.87 1.25
CA ARG A 151 -7.02 6.06 2.37
C ARG A 151 -6.30 6.34 3.66
N LEU A 152 -4.96 6.35 3.62
CA LEU A 152 -4.14 6.59 4.80
C LEU A 152 -4.33 8.00 5.36
N LYS A 153 -4.42 9.03 4.49
CA LYS A 153 -4.75 10.41 4.92
C LYS A 153 -6.12 10.48 5.57
N ALA A 154 -7.16 9.95 4.93
CA ALA A 154 -8.52 9.93 5.46
C ALA A 154 -8.61 9.13 6.78
N GLY A 155 -7.79 8.09 6.92
CA GLY A 155 -7.72 7.22 8.09
C GLY A 155 -6.77 7.68 9.19
N SER A 156 -6.25 8.91 9.11
CA SER A 156 -5.38 9.51 10.15
C SER A 156 -4.07 8.74 10.39
N TYR A 157 -3.54 8.09 9.36
CA TYR A 157 -2.20 7.50 9.43
C TYR A 157 -1.14 8.58 9.50
N ALA A 158 -0.05 8.28 10.22
CA ALA A 158 1.07 9.20 10.45
C ALA A 158 2.34 8.80 9.69
N LEU A 159 2.45 7.54 9.28
CA LEU A 159 3.65 7.00 8.62
C LEU A 159 3.26 6.09 7.46
N LEU A 160 3.80 6.37 6.27
CA LEU A 160 3.81 5.45 5.12
C LEU A 160 5.26 5.09 4.82
N ASP A 161 5.62 3.87 5.19
CA ASP A 161 6.95 3.31 5.03
C ASP A 161 7.06 2.58 3.69
N ALA A 162 8.12 2.85 2.94
CA ALA A 162 8.47 2.19 1.68
C ALA A 162 9.74 1.34 1.80
N GLN A 163 10.20 1.08 3.01
CA GLN A 163 11.37 0.29 3.40
C GLN A 163 12.68 0.86 2.85
N PHE A 164 13.13 0.45 1.67
CA PHE A 164 14.33 0.98 1.06
C PHE A 164 14.05 2.26 0.25
N PRO A 165 15.02 3.20 0.21
CA PRO A 165 14.97 4.32 -0.73
C PRO A 165 14.79 3.80 -2.16
N ASN A 166 13.85 4.40 -2.90
CA ASN A 166 13.51 3.96 -4.24
C ASN A 166 13.24 5.16 -5.15
N PRO A 167 14.11 5.44 -6.15
CA PRO A 167 13.96 6.58 -7.05
C PRO A 167 12.62 6.64 -7.79
N HIS A 168 11.95 5.50 -8.01
CA HIS A 168 10.61 5.50 -8.61
C HIS A 168 9.54 6.17 -7.73
N LEU A 169 9.81 6.31 -6.43
CA LEU A 169 8.90 6.96 -5.49
C LEU A 169 9.19 8.46 -5.31
N ASP A 170 10.30 8.98 -5.80
CA ASP A 170 10.66 10.40 -5.71
C ASP A 170 9.61 11.30 -6.36
N GLN A 171 8.99 10.84 -7.46
CA GLN A 171 7.89 11.54 -8.12
C GLN A 171 6.65 11.74 -7.23
N PHE A 172 6.54 10.99 -6.15
CA PHE A 172 5.45 11.08 -5.15
C PHE A 172 5.88 11.84 -3.89
N GLY A 173 7.11 12.37 -3.86
CA GLY A 173 7.65 13.09 -2.71
C GLY A 173 8.28 12.18 -1.66
N ALA A 174 8.78 11.00 -2.06
CA ALA A 174 9.51 10.13 -1.15
C ALA A 174 10.77 10.83 -0.62
N VAL A 175 11.08 10.54 0.63
CA VAL A 175 12.31 11.03 1.29
C VAL A 175 13.01 9.88 1.98
N THR A 176 14.33 10.01 2.12
CA THR A 176 15.17 9.09 2.90
C THR A 176 15.39 9.67 4.28
N VAL A 177 15.24 8.85 5.30
CA VAL A 177 15.49 9.21 6.70
C VAL A 177 16.47 8.22 7.35
N THR A 178 17.20 8.66 8.37
CA THR A 178 18.07 7.78 9.16
C THR A 178 17.25 6.80 9.99
N GLU A 179 17.88 5.71 10.43
CA GLU A 179 17.25 4.71 11.30
C GLU A 179 16.65 5.36 12.56
N GLU A 180 17.39 6.26 13.25
CA GLU A 180 16.93 6.92 14.46
C GLU A 180 15.68 7.77 14.20
N ARG A 181 15.67 8.51 13.08
CA ARG A 181 14.52 9.32 12.69
C ARG A 181 13.33 8.46 12.38
N PHE A 182 13.53 7.34 11.67
CA PHE A 182 12.49 6.38 11.39
C PHE A 182 11.90 5.77 12.66
N GLN A 183 12.75 5.33 13.62
CA GLN A 183 12.31 4.76 14.89
C GLN A 183 11.47 5.76 15.71
N TYR A 184 11.87 7.03 15.71
CA TYR A 184 11.08 8.09 16.35
C TYR A 184 9.70 8.21 15.67
N MET A 185 9.63 8.29 14.34
CA MET A 185 8.36 8.39 13.60
C MET A 185 7.48 7.16 13.81
N LEU A 186 8.07 5.98 13.79
CA LEU A 186 7.39 4.71 14.02
C LEU A 186 6.78 4.66 15.42
N SER A 187 7.53 5.02 16.46
CA SER A 187 7.01 5.06 17.85
C SER A 187 5.81 5.98 18.00
N GLN A 188 5.83 7.18 17.35
CA GLN A 188 4.71 8.11 17.35
C GLN A 188 3.49 7.55 16.58
N ALA A 189 3.70 6.85 15.47
CA ALA A 189 2.65 6.23 14.69
C ALA A 189 2.02 5.03 15.42
N LEU A 190 2.81 4.21 16.09
CA LEU A 190 2.33 3.05 16.86
C LEU A 190 1.51 3.46 18.11
N ALA A 191 1.71 4.66 18.64
CA ALA A 191 0.92 5.21 19.75
C ALA A 191 -0.46 5.74 19.34
N ARG A 192 -0.77 5.72 18.04
CA ARG A 192 -2.03 6.22 17.46
C ARG A 192 -2.73 5.10 16.72
N ASN A 193 -4.02 5.28 16.43
CA ASN A 193 -4.81 4.34 15.63
C ASN A 193 -5.09 4.94 14.24
N GLY A 194 -4.74 4.19 13.21
CA GLY A 194 -5.17 4.43 11.85
C GLY A 194 -6.43 3.63 11.52
N ASP A 195 -7.23 4.13 10.58
CA ASP A 195 -8.44 3.46 10.10
C ASP A 195 -8.40 3.31 8.58
N PHE A 196 -8.01 2.13 8.11
CA PHE A 196 -7.83 1.84 6.68
C PHE A 196 -9.11 2.00 5.85
N TYR A 197 -10.28 1.85 6.47
CA TYR A 197 -11.58 1.90 5.78
C TYR A 197 -12.28 3.26 5.88
N ALA A 198 -11.71 4.26 6.57
CA ALA A 198 -12.32 5.57 6.74
C ALA A 198 -12.68 6.24 5.40
N PHE A 199 -11.80 6.17 4.40
CA PHE A 199 -12.03 6.70 3.06
C PHE A 199 -13.26 6.07 2.37
N GLY A 200 -13.40 4.74 2.45
CA GLY A 200 -14.54 4.02 1.86
C GLY A 200 -15.85 4.38 2.52
N ARG A 201 -15.86 4.51 3.85
CA ARG A 201 -17.06 4.93 4.60
C ARG A 201 -17.47 6.36 4.26
N ALA A 202 -16.52 7.29 4.16
CA ALA A 202 -16.79 8.67 3.76
C ALA A 202 -17.35 8.75 2.33
N ALA A 203 -16.83 7.98 1.40
CA ALA A 203 -17.32 7.91 0.03
C ALA A 203 -18.75 7.38 -0.03
N LEU A 204 -19.08 6.32 0.72
CA LEU A 204 -20.44 5.76 0.80
C LEU A 204 -21.43 6.75 1.44
N SER A 205 -21.04 7.45 2.50
CA SER A 205 -21.87 8.48 3.14
C SER A 205 -22.17 9.65 2.19
N ALA A 206 -21.20 10.07 1.40
CA ALA A 206 -21.37 11.13 0.40
C ALA A 206 -22.31 10.72 -0.76
N VAL A 207 -22.37 9.43 -1.10
CA VAL A 207 -23.30 8.89 -2.10
C VAL A 207 -24.72 8.80 -1.51
N SER A 208 -24.86 8.35 -0.26
CA SER A 208 -26.15 8.19 0.41
C SER A 208 -26.85 9.53 0.75
N ALA A 209 -26.06 10.60 0.94
CA ALA A 209 -26.59 11.94 1.26
C ALA A 209 -27.10 12.73 0.03
N ARG A 210 -26.98 12.20 -1.18
CA ARG A 210 -27.40 12.85 -2.43
C ARG A 210 -28.47 11.99 -3.12
N GLU A 211 -29.60 12.65 -3.51
CA GLU A 211 -30.70 12.04 -4.27
C GLU A 211 -30.22 11.25 -5.51
N PRO A 212 -31.07 10.32 -6.04
CA PRO A 212 -30.71 9.42 -7.13
C PRO A 212 -30.41 10.21 -8.40
N LEU A 213 -29.15 10.46 -8.69
CA LEU A 213 -28.68 11.08 -9.91
C LEU A 213 -28.10 10.04 -10.87
N ARG A 214 -28.59 10.15 -12.12
CA ARG A 214 -28.17 9.41 -13.31
C ARG A 214 -26.66 9.10 -13.32
N ASP A 215 -26.33 7.90 -13.76
CA ASP A 215 -25.01 7.25 -13.97
C ASP A 215 -23.83 8.21 -14.29
N THR A 216 -23.23 8.77 -13.25
CA THR A 216 -21.98 9.54 -13.31
C THR A 216 -20.97 9.07 -12.23
N SER A 217 -21.14 7.86 -11.72
CA SER A 217 -20.38 7.33 -10.58
C SER A 217 -18.88 7.19 -10.84
N LYS A 218 -18.49 6.86 -12.08
CA LYS A 218 -17.07 6.63 -12.45
C LYS A 218 -16.19 7.89 -12.35
N GLY A 219 -16.69 9.08 -12.71
CA GLY A 219 -15.91 10.33 -12.67
C GLY A 219 -15.65 10.91 -11.29
N ARG A 220 -16.47 10.56 -10.29
CA ARG A 220 -16.44 11.17 -8.96
C ARG A 220 -15.39 10.55 -8.02
N VAL A 221 -15.13 9.25 -8.10
CA VAL A 221 -14.18 8.58 -7.20
C VAL A 221 -12.77 9.10 -7.40
N GLY A 222 -12.33 9.25 -8.65
CA GLY A 222 -11.01 9.75 -8.97
C GLY A 222 -10.80 11.22 -8.55
N ALA A 223 -11.83 12.07 -8.66
CA ALA A 223 -11.78 13.44 -8.16
C ALA A 223 -11.66 13.47 -6.63
N THR A 224 -12.51 12.72 -5.92
CA THR A 224 -12.51 12.64 -4.45
C THR A 224 -11.16 12.16 -3.90
N VAL A 225 -10.51 11.22 -4.56
CA VAL A 225 -9.17 10.74 -4.17
C VAL A 225 -8.14 11.86 -4.21
N LEU A 226 -8.15 12.66 -5.27
CA LEU A 226 -7.20 13.79 -5.44
C LEU A 226 -7.53 14.94 -4.47
N ASP A 227 -8.80 15.18 -4.17
CA ASP A 227 -9.22 16.18 -3.19
C ASP A 227 -8.70 15.86 -1.78
N VAL A 228 -8.73 14.59 -1.39
CA VAL A 228 -8.17 14.14 -0.09
C VAL A 228 -6.65 14.29 -0.04
N ILE A 229 -5.95 14.06 -1.16
CA ILE A 229 -4.50 14.22 -1.23
C ILE A 229 -4.12 15.72 -1.18
N GLY A 230 -4.95 16.60 -1.71
CA GLY A 230 -4.69 18.02 -1.76
C GLY A 230 -4.03 18.45 -3.08
N PRO A 231 -3.86 19.75 -3.29
CA PRO A 231 -3.25 20.28 -4.50
C PRO A 231 -1.79 19.86 -4.62
N SER A 232 -1.40 19.46 -5.80
CA SER A 232 -0.03 19.09 -6.20
C SER A 232 0.77 20.31 -6.58
#